data_332c134fa1f3b06e8a4ff1c6c12e0bd5
#
_entry.id   332c134fa1f3b06e8a4ff1c6c12e0bd5
#
_cell.length_a   1.000
_cell.length_b   1.000
_cell.length_c   1.000
_cell.angle_alpha   90.00
_cell.angle_beta   90.00
_cell.angle_gamma   90.00
#
_symmetry.space_group_name_H-M   'P 1'
#
loop_
_entity.id
_entity.type
_entity.pdbx_description
1 polymer ?
#
loop_
_entity_poly.entity_id
_entity_poly.type
_entity_poly.pdbx_seq_one_letter_code
_entity_poly.pdbx_strand_id
1 'polypeptide(L)'
;RSSTGVSYAYSEAWRQINFSYISINDGLSQSTVFSIAQDKLGNMWFATYDGVNKYDGYAFTVYQHDENDPNSIANDIARIVMTDSKGRVWIGTRDGLSYYDENKDKFQNFSYEKNGKRLQVNGIVEVSVDLLLVSTSEGLTMFDIPASQFVDDACSTTMRRIIASSLYRHGEQIYIGTRGDGLYCYSIPQKRLEKLTYIPNSRQIQSILQQSPTRIWVATEGSGLFLINPKTQEVKVYKHSPSNPKSISSNYIRSLALDAQNRLWIGTFSDLNIYHEGNDSFMSYSSDPVEKGSLSQRSVRSIFMDSQGGMWLGTYFGGLNYYHPIRNRFKNIERIPFKNSLSDNVVSCIVEDRQKNLWIGTNDGGLNLYNPENRHFIHYALQENQREEGFGSNNIKSVYVDDTRGLVYIGAHAGGLSILHRNSGRIENFNQRNSRLVNENVYSILPDKDNTFLLGTLSALVHFNPEQRSFTTISRESNGTPVTFQKITTLFRDSQKRLWVGSEEGISVFRQHGTEIERIPLLPASAITKSFTNYIYEAANGLIWVGTREGAYCFNEKNKQIKRYTTANGLPNNVVYGILEDS
;
A
#
# COMPACT_ATOMS: atom_id res chain seq x y z
N ARG A 1 -42.30 -13.81 4.02
CA ARG A 1 -41.31 -14.04 2.94
C ARG A 1 -40.04 -13.37 3.38
N SER A 2 -39.09 -14.16 3.87
CA SER A 2 -37.81 -13.77 4.42
C SER A 2 -36.85 -13.42 3.29
N SER A 3 -36.37 -12.19 3.26
CA SER A 3 -35.21 -11.77 2.51
C SER A 3 -33.97 -12.28 3.26
N THR A 4 -33.39 -13.37 2.79
CA THR A 4 -32.05 -13.79 3.20
C THR A 4 -31.04 -12.84 2.58
N GLY A 5 -30.61 -11.85 3.34
CA GLY A 5 -29.44 -11.08 3.07
C GLY A 5 -28.23 -12.01 3.07
N VAL A 6 -27.65 -12.24 1.91
CA VAL A 6 -26.33 -12.83 1.80
C VAL A 6 -25.37 -11.77 2.32
N SER A 7 -25.02 -11.84 3.59
CA SER A 7 -23.84 -11.15 4.10
C SER A 7 -22.65 -11.78 3.37
N TYR A 8 -22.06 -11.05 2.45
CA TYR A 8 -20.70 -11.33 2.03
C TYR A 8 -19.84 -11.15 3.29
N ALA A 9 -19.60 -12.24 3.99
CA ALA A 9 -18.45 -12.37 4.83
C ALA A 9 -17.26 -12.18 3.88
N TYR A 10 -16.77 -10.96 3.78
CA TYR A 10 -15.39 -10.72 3.37
C TYR A 10 -14.57 -11.55 4.36
N SER A 11 -14.18 -12.76 3.94
CA SER A 11 -12.99 -13.37 4.51
C SER A 11 -11.98 -12.23 4.45
N GLU A 12 -11.48 -11.81 5.59
CA GLU A 12 -10.40 -10.84 5.70
C GLU A 12 -9.19 -11.44 4.98
N ALA A 13 -9.22 -11.36 3.65
CA ALA A 13 -8.05 -11.51 2.84
C ALA A 13 -7.14 -10.40 3.33
N TRP A 14 -6.19 -10.75 4.20
CA TRP A 14 -5.24 -9.90 4.88
C TRP A 14 -4.73 -8.90 3.87
N ARG A 15 -5.06 -7.63 4.09
CA ARG A 15 -4.58 -6.53 3.24
C ARG A 15 -3.07 -6.64 3.28
N GLN A 16 -2.46 -6.89 2.14
CA GLN A 16 -1.03 -6.89 2.02
C GLN A 16 -0.55 -5.53 2.52
N ILE A 17 0.21 -5.51 3.61
CA ILE A 17 0.78 -4.29 4.16
C ILE A 17 1.96 -3.95 3.27
N ASN A 18 1.86 -2.83 2.56
CA ASN A 18 2.93 -2.30 1.74
C ASN A 18 3.48 -1.04 2.38
N PHE A 19 4.77 -1.04 2.66
CA PHE A 19 5.48 0.08 3.23
C PHE A 19 6.08 0.97 2.14
N SER A 20 6.01 2.28 2.35
CA SER A 20 6.93 3.22 1.71
C SER A 20 8.11 3.44 2.63
N TYR A 21 9.29 3.69 2.05
CA TYR A 21 10.55 3.84 2.78
C TYR A 21 11.00 5.29 2.78
N ILE A 22 11.60 5.69 3.89
CA ILE A 22 12.30 6.96 4.03
C ILE A 22 13.66 6.65 4.68
N SER A 23 14.72 7.04 4.00
CA SER A 23 16.09 6.70 4.34
C SER A 23 16.97 7.95 4.49
N ILE A 24 18.25 7.76 4.70
CA ILE A 24 19.23 8.84 4.69
C ILE A 24 19.31 9.54 3.33
N ASN A 25 18.97 8.87 2.22
CA ASN A 25 18.93 9.47 0.89
C ASN A 25 17.76 10.46 0.75
N ASP A 26 16.77 10.39 1.63
CA ASP A 26 15.60 11.27 1.64
C ASP A 26 15.78 12.43 2.65
N GLY A 27 16.93 12.49 3.34
CA GLY A 27 17.27 13.56 4.28
C GLY A 27 17.21 13.17 5.77
N LEU A 28 16.90 11.91 6.11
CA LEU A 28 17.02 11.42 7.49
C LEU A 28 18.51 11.40 7.90
N SER A 29 18.86 11.95 9.07
CA SER A 29 20.24 12.07 9.51
C SER A 29 20.93 10.73 9.72
N GLN A 30 20.17 9.70 10.20
CA GLN A 30 20.74 8.39 10.53
C GLN A 30 19.66 7.30 10.47
N SER A 31 20.03 6.10 10.02
CA SER A 31 19.11 4.99 9.76
C SER A 31 18.51 4.33 11.01
N THR A 32 19.09 4.53 12.20
CA THR A 32 18.55 3.96 13.45
C THR A 32 17.59 4.95 14.10
N VAL A 33 16.31 4.60 14.17
CA VAL A 33 15.28 5.46 14.76
C VAL A 33 14.79 4.86 16.08
N PHE A 34 15.09 5.55 17.20
CA PHE A 34 14.79 5.09 18.55
C PHE A 34 13.38 5.39 19.01
N SER A 35 12.89 6.56 18.65
CA SER A 35 11.61 7.09 19.12
C SER A 35 10.98 7.97 18.05
N ILE A 36 9.67 7.96 18.00
CA ILE A 36 8.86 8.70 17.03
C ILE A 36 7.77 9.43 17.79
N ALA A 37 7.54 10.70 17.49
CA ALA A 37 6.43 11.49 18.00
C ALA A 37 5.85 12.38 16.91
N GLN A 38 4.66 12.93 17.15
CA GLN A 38 4.02 13.92 16.28
C GLN A 38 3.72 15.17 17.09
N ASP A 39 4.06 16.36 16.55
CA ASP A 39 3.71 17.62 17.18
C ASP A 39 2.27 18.05 16.85
N LYS A 40 1.83 19.15 17.47
CA LYS A 40 0.47 19.71 17.29
C LYS A 40 0.17 20.21 15.87
N LEU A 41 1.21 20.49 15.07
CA LEU A 41 1.09 20.92 13.67
C LEU A 41 1.05 19.73 12.71
N GLY A 42 1.28 18.51 13.22
CA GLY A 42 1.31 17.28 12.42
C GLY A 42 2.70 16.90 11.92
N ASN A 43 3.76 17.68 12.23
CA ASN A 43 5.11 17.28 11.88
C ASN A 43 5.53 16.05 12.67
N MET A 44 6.25 15.15 12.00
CA MET A 44 6.81 13.97 12.63
C MET A 44 8.22 14.25 13.17
N TRP A 45 8.51 13.71 14.35
CA TRP A 45 9.80 13.85 15.00
C TRP A 45 10.43 12.49 15.23
N PHE A 46 11.72 12.37 14.89
CA PHE A 46 12.46 11.12 14.95
C PHE A 46 13.76 11.30 15.73
N ALA A 47 13.90 10.57 16.83
CA ALA A 47 15.13 10.56 17.62
C ALA A 47 16.10 9.52 17.06
N THR A 48 17.35 9.91 16.79
CA THR A 48 18.38 9.06 16.18
C THR A 48 19.71 9.13 16.97
N TYR A 49 20.73 8.40 16.51
CA TYR A 49 22.10 8.55 17.01
C TYR A 49 22.79 9.85 16.54
N ASP A 50 22.21 10.51 15.54
CA ASP A 50 22.78 11.69 14.92
C ASP A 50 21.73 12.83 14.90
N GLY A 51 21.40 13.30 16.10
CA GLY A 51 20.44 14.35 16.33
C GLY A 51 18.98 13.91 16.31
N VAL A 52 18.09 14.89 16.23
CA VAL A 52 16.65 14.72 16.07
C VAL A 52 16.20 15.30 14.73
N ASN A 53 15.29 14.61 14.07
CA ASN A 53 14.81 14.96 12.76
C ASN A 53 13.34 15.37 12.84
N LYS A 54 12.99 16.52 12.27
CA LYS A 54 11.62 16.98 12.07
C LYS A 54 11.24 16.81 10.61
N TYR A 55 10.11 16.19 10.34
CA TYR A 55 9.60 15.95 8.99
C TYR A 55 8.21 16.56 8.83
N ASP A 56 8.06 17.46 7.87
CA ASP A 56 6.82 18.20 7.61
C ASP A 56 5.88 17.53 6.56
N GLY A 57 6.24 16.34 6.10
CA GLY A 57 5.57 15.61 5.02
C GLY A 57 6.28 15.72 3.67
N TYR A 58 7.24 16.64 3.53
CA TYR A 58 8.01 16.89 2.30
C TYR A 58 9.51 16.84 2.51
N ALA A 59 10.02 17.46 3.58
CA ALA A 59 11.43 17.60 3.83
C ALA A 59 11.79 17.37 5.29
N PHE A 60 13.04 16.99 5.53
CA PHE A 60 13.63 16.89 6.86
C PHE A 60 14.35 18.18 7.24
N THR A 61 14.12 18.61 8.47
CA THR A 61 15.00 19.52 9.20
C THR A 61 15.75 18.71 10.24
N VAL A 62 17.08 18.69 10.15
CA VAL A 62 17.93 17.94 11.07
C VAL A 62 18.49 18.90 12.11
N TYR A 63 18.33 18.55 13.38
CA TYR A 63 18.89 19.31 14.51
C TYR A 63 19.97 18.49 15.19
N GLN A 64 21.19 19.00 15.15
CA GLN A 64 22.39 18.43 15.75
C GLN A 64 22.96 19.34 16.83
N HIS A 65 23.79 18.78 17.69
CA HIS A 65 24.51 19.54 18.71
C HIS A 65 25.62 20.39 18.06
N ASP A 66 25.69 21.65 18.46
CA ASP A 66 26.78 22.57 18.11
C ASP A 66 27.37 23.16 19.40
N GLU A 67 28.64 22.89 19.66
CA GLU A 67 29.33 23.37 20.83
C GLU A 67 29.37 24.93 20.93
N ASN A 68 29.22 25.61 19.79
CA ASN A 68 29.22 27.08 19.71
C ASN A 68 27.80 27.69 19.80
N ASP A 69 26.74 26.87 19.69
CA ASP A 69 25.35 27.33 19.84
C ASP A 69 24.68 26.69 21.08
N PRO A 70 24.57 27.40 22.19
CA PRO A 70 23.93 26.88 23.40
C PRO A 70 22.44 26.57 23.23
N ASN A 71 21.84 27.03 22.15
CA ASN A 71 20.46 26.76 21.77
C ASN A 71 20.32 25.63 20.73
N SER A 72 21.39 24.93 20.39
CA SER A 72 21.33 23.65 19.69
C SER A 72 20.86 22.55 20.65
N ILE A 73 20.51 21.34 20.16
CA ILE A 73 20.14 20.22 21.02
C ILE A 73 21.28 19.81 21.94
N ALA A 74 20.98 19.32 23.16
CA ALA A 74 21.98 19.04 24.19
C ALA A 74 23.05 18.01 23.76
N ASN A 75 22.71 17.03 22.97
CA ASN A 75 23.62 16.00 22.42
C ASN A 75 23.00 15.33 21.20
N ASP A 76 23.84 14.87 20.24
CA ASP A 76 23.38 14.18 19.02
C ASP A 76 22.73 12.84 19.31
N ILE A 77 23.08 12.19 20.40
CA ILE A 77 22.44 10.90 20.75
C ILE A 77 21.10 11.18 21.42
N ALA A 78 20.06 11.29 20.58
CA ALA A 78 18.68 11.39 21.01
C ALA A 78 18.06 10.01 21.23
N ARG A 79 17.49 9.75 22.40
CA ARG A 79 16.93 8.44 22.78
C ARG A 79 15.42 8.39 22.76
N ILE A 80 14.79 9.49 23.13
CA ILE A 80 13.35 9.62 23.23
C ILE A 80 12.92 10.99 22.72
N VAL A 81 11.85 11.03 21.97
CA VAL A 81 11.10 12.24 21.66
C VAL A 81 9.66 12.04 22.12
N MET A 82 9.08 13.03 22.74
CA MET A 82 7.73 12.99 23.30
C MET A 82 7.04 14.33 23.09
N THR A 83 5.77 14.31 22.79
CA THR A 83 4.91 15.50 22.76
C THR A 83 3.96 15.45 23.94
N ASP A 84 3.92 16.51 24.72
CA ASP A 84 3.01 16.62 25.86
C ASP A 84 1.60 17.10 25.46
N SER A 85 0.69 17.14 26.42
CA SER A 85 -0.72 17.52 26.19
C SER A 85 -0.92 18.96 25.67
N LYS A 86 0.07 19.84 25.82
CA LYS A 86 0.10 21.19 25.24
C LYS A 86 0.76 21.23 23.86
N GLY A 87 1.22 20.11 23.34
CA GLY A 87 1.90 20.00 22.06
C GLY A 87 3.37 20.45 22.09
N ARG A 88 3.98 20.54 23.27
CA ARG A 88 5.40 20.86 23.44
C ARG A 88 6.24 19.62 23.16
N VAL A 89 7.32 19.78 22.39
CA VAL A 89 8.22 18.67 22.01
C VAL A 89 9.40 18.61 22.97
N TRP A 90 9.56 17.46 23.60
CA TRP A 90 10.61 17.16 24.57
C TRP A 90 11.50 16.05 24.03
N ILE A 91 12.80 16.22 24.15
CA ILE A 91 13.79 15.27 23.66
C ILE A 91 14.72 14.86 24.84
N GLY A 92 14.80 13.56 25.07
CA GLY A 92 15.79 13.00 25.98
C GLY A 92 17.04 12.63 25.23
N THR A 93 18.17 13.19 25.62
CA THR A 93 19.47 12.97 25.03
C THR A 93 20.45 12.30 25.99
N ARG A 94 21.65 12.01 25.50
CA ARG A 94 22.74 11.50 26.33
C ARG A 94 23.15 12.49 27.46
N ASP A 95 22.99 13.79 27.22
CA ASP A 95 23.47 14.85 28.15
C ASP A 95 22.33 15.64 28.79
N GLY A 96 21.13 15.09 28.87
CA GLY A 96 20.00 15.69 29.54
C GLY A 96 18.72 15.79 28.75
N LEU A 97 17.87 16.72 29.13
CA LEU A 97 16.56 16.99 28.54
C LEU A 97 16.61 18.26 27.69
N SER A 98 16.06 18.21 26.48
CA SER A 98 15.91 19.37 25.61
C SER A 98 14.44 19.65 25.33
N TYR A 99 14.05 20.92 25.35
CA TYR A 99 12.75 21.42 24.95
C TYR A 99 12.87 22.20 23.64
N TYR A 100 12.06 21.90 22.66
CA TYR A 100 12.03 22.62 21.40
C TYR A 100 11.10 23.85 21.48
N ASP A 101 11.66 25.03 21.33
CA ASP A 101 10.94 26.30 21.21
C ASP A 101 10.57 26.56 19.76
N GLU A 102 9.32 26.27 19.40
CA GLU A 102 8.78 26.41 18.03
C GLU A 102 8.88 27.86 17.49
N ASN A 103 8.72 28.86 18.36
CA ASN A 103 8.74 30.26 17.93
C ASN A 103 10.15 30.74 17.53
N LYS A 104 11.17 30.14 18.10
CA LYS A 104 12.57 30.49 17.86
C LYS A 104 13.28 29.51 16.93
N ASP A 105 12.66 28.35 16.67
CA ASP A 105 13.28 27.19 16.00
C ASP A 105 14.61 26.78 16.68
N LYS A 106 14.58 26.70 18.01
CA LYS A 106 15.76 26.52 18.88
C LYS A 106 15.42 25.61 20.06
N PHE A 107 16.46 25.13 20.76
CA PHE A 107 16.29 24.31 21.96
C PHE A 107 16.64 25.07 23.22
N GLN A 108 15.96 24.70 24.29
CA GLN A 108 16.35 25.02 25.66
C GLN A 108 16.76 23.71 26.33
N ASN A 109 17.97 23.68 26.88
CA ASN A 109 18.59 22.47 27.42
C ASN A 109 18.65 22.50 28.96
N PHE A 110 18.34 21.34 29.54
CA PHE A 110 18.34 21.13 31.00
C PHE A 110 19.21 19.92 31.31
N SER A 111 20.37 20.14 31.90
CA SER A 111 21.23 19.07 32.37
C SER A 111 20.79 18.60 33.74
N TYR A 112 20.77 17.29 33.95
CA TYR A 112 20.62 16.68 35.25
C TYR A 112 21.96 16.03 35.63
N GLU A 113 22.61 16.57 36.67
CA GLU A 113 23.94 16.15 37.06
C GLU A 113 23.92 15.44 38.41
N LYS A 114 24.67 14.34 38.48
CA LYS A 114 24.89 13.60 39.71
C LYS A 114 26.35 13.17 39.80
N ASN A 115 27.01 13.42 40.90
CA ASN A 115 28.43 13.13 41.09
C ASN A 115 29.34 13.71 39.99
N GLY A 116 29.04 14.91 39.50
CA GLY A 116 29.79 15.58 38.43
C GLY A 116 29.62 14.99 37.04
N LYS A 117 28.62 14.12 36.82
CA LYS A 117 28.29 13.55 35.52
C LYS A 117 26.89 13.97 35.10
N ARG A 118 26.74 14.39 33.85
CA ARG A 118 25.44 14.56 33.18
C ARG A 118 24.79 13.21 32.98
N LEU A 119 23.53 13.10 33.32
CA LEU A 119 22.78 11.86 33.20
C LEU A 119 22.01 11.80 31.87
N GLN A 120 22.11 10.66 31.23
CA GLN A 120 21.33 10.35 30.03
C GLN A 120 19.86 10.24 30.38
N VAL A 121 18.98 10.86 29.56
CA VAL A 121 17.53 10.73 29.62
C VAL A 121 17.07 9.66 28.66
N ASN A 122 16.43 8.60 29.18
CA ASN A 122 15.99 7.42 28.42
C ASN A 122 14.48 7.35 28.20
N GLY A 123 13.70 8.07 29.01
CA GLY A 123 12.25 8.06 28.92
C GLY A 123 11.67 9.34 29.54
N ILE A 124 10.57 9.79 28.97
CA ILE A 124 9.83 10.98 29.40
C ILE A 124 8.35 10.66 29.35
N VAL A 125 7.60 11.01 30.39
CA VAL A 125 6.14 10.92 30.38
C VAL A 125 5.55 12.08 31.17
N GLU A 126 4.47 12.64 30.68
CA GLU A 126 3.74 13.72 31.34
C GLU A 126 2.99 13.19 32.57
N VAL A 127 3.24 13.76 33.75
CA VAL A 127 2.46 13.52 34.97
C VAL A 127 1.29 14.49 35.04
N SER A 128 1.56 15.76 34.77
CA SER A 128 0.58 16.84 34.65
C SER A 128 1.06 17.85 33.61
N VAL A 129 0.24 18.83 33.26
CA VAL A 129 0.62 19.91 32.32
C VAL A 129 1.88 20.68 32.71
N ASP A 130 2.28 20.61 33.98
CA ASP A 130 3.43 21.33 34.54
C ASP A 130 4.54 20.41 35.09
N LEU A 131 4.37 19.09 34.98
CA LEU A 131 5.30 18.12 35.56
C LEU A 131 5.56 16.93 34.67
N LEU A 132 6.81 16.61 34.41
CA LEU A 132 7.24 15.40 33.70
C LEU A 132 7.87 14.39 34.68
N LEU A 133 7.63 13.10 34.47
CA LEU A 133 8.45 12.04 35.04
C LEU A 133 9.52 11.67 34.02
N VAL A 134 10.77 11.72 34.43
CA VAL A 134 11.93 11.51 33.56
C VAL A 134 12.72 10.30 34.06
N SER A 135 12.99 9.37 33.17
CA SER A 135 13.85 8.22 33.38
C SER A 135 15.28 8.56 32.98
N THR A 136 16.20 8.42 33.89
CA THR A 136 17.63 8.65 33.66
C THR A 136 18.44 7.35 33.71
N SER A 137 19.73 7.42 33.42
CA SER A 137 20.65 6.27 33.54
C SER A 137 20.84 5.79 35.01
N GLU A 138 20.48 6.61 36.00
CA GLU A 138 20.66 6.29 37.42
C GLU A 138 19.38 6.27 38.26
N GLY A 139 18.20 6.42 37.63
CA GLY A 139 16.90 6.37 38.31
C GLY A 139 15.88 7.33 37.76
N LEU A 140 14.75 7.44 38.45
CA LEU A 140 13.67 8.35 38.09
C LEU A 140 13.82 9.68 38.80
N THR A 141 13.50 10.76 38.11
CA THR A 141 13.37 12.11 38.65
C THR A 141 12.16 12.81 38.05
N MET A 142 11.72 13.92 38.62
CA MET A 142 10.68 14.75 38.02
C MET A 142 11.27 16.06 37.51
N PHE A 143 10.65 16.62 36.47
CA PHE A 143 11.01 17.91 35.91
C PHE A 143 9.83 18.86 36.03
N ASP A 144 10.00 19.93 36.76
CA ASP A 144 9.03 21.02 36.91
C ASP A 144 9.18 21.99 35.75
N ILE A 145 8.16 22.04 34.90
CA ILE A 145 8.20 22.80 33.64
C ILE A 145 8.18 24.32 33.91
N PRO A 146 7.28 24.89 34.74
CA PRO A 146 7.30 26.29 35.07
C PRO A 146 8.62 26.76 35.72
N ALA A 147 9.15 25.96 36.62
CA ALA A 147 10.42 26.27 37.28
C ALA A 147 11.65 25.96 36.42
N SER A 148 11.48 25.21 35.33
CA SER A 148 12.54 24.79 34.42
C SER A 148 13.68 24.03 35.10
N GLN A 149 13.34 23.14 36.04
CA GLN A 149 14.34 22.42 36.84
C GLN A 149 13.90 21.01 37.21
N PHE A 150 14.89 20.15 37.47
CA PHE A 150 14.67 18.82 38.05
C PHE A 150 14.33 18.92 39.53
N VAL A 151 13.35 18.13 39.98
CA VAL A 151 12.83 18.15 41.35
C VAL A 151 12.84 16.73 41.91
N ASP A 152 13.92 16.37 42.59
CA ASP A 152 14.11 15.02 43.14
C ASP A 152 13.16 14.71 44.28
N ASP A 153 12.81 15.71 45.10
CA ASP A 153 11.94 15.53 46.26
C ASP A 153 10.49 15.22 45.89
N ALA A 154 10.11 15.44 44.62
CA ALA A 154 8.83 15.02 44.08
C ALA A 154 8.76 13.48 43.85
N CYS A 155 9.90 12.79 43.85
CA CYS A 155 10.01 11.33 43.74
C CYS A 155 10.29 10.71 45.12
N SER A 156 9.63 9.59 45.41
CA SER A 156 9.98 8.79 46.60
C SER A 156 11.40 8.21 46.48
N THR A 157 12.00 7.88 47.63
CA THR A 157 13.33 7.25 47.66
C THR A 157 13.40 5.98 46.82
N THR A 158 12.30 5.22 46.76
CA THR A 158 12.17 4.01 45.91
C THR A 158 12.21 4.37 44.42
N MET A 159 11.45 5.39 44.00
CA MET A 159 11.42 5.83 42.58
C MET A 159 12.81 6.26 42.09
N ARG A 160 13.55 7.00 42.91
CA ARG A 160 14.91 7.48 42.58
C ARG A 160 15.93 6.35 42.35
N ARG A 161 15.63 5.12 42.79
CA ARG A 161 16.49 3.93 42.60
C ARG A 161 16.05 3.05 41.42
N ILE A 162 14.88 3.30 40.85
CA ILE A 162 14.35 2.49 39.75
C ILE A 162 15.02 2.87 38.43
N ILE A 163 15.79 1.95 37.87
CA ILE A 163 16.33 2.08 36.51
C ILE A 163 15.22 1.66 35.51
N ALA A 164 14.44 2.64 35.10
CA ALA A 164 13.37 2.39 34.17
C ALA A 164 13.89 2.28 32.73
N SER A 165 13.38 1.31 31.99
CA SER A 165 13.64 1.10 30.56
C SER A 165 12.48 1.54 29.68
N SER A 166 11.28 1.64 30.25
CA SER A 166 10.09 2.15 29.56
C SER A 166 9.13 2.84 30.53
N LEU A 167 8.48 3.88 30.06
CA LEU A 167 7.44 4.62 30.76
C LEU A 167 6.20 4.67 29.86
N TYR A 168 5.04 4.40 30.45
CA TYR A 168 3.77 4.45 29.72
C TYR A 168 2.67 5.00 30.61
N ARG A 169 2.03 6.08 30.18
CA ARG A 169 0.89 6.68 30.90
C ARG A 169 -0.42 6.25 30.24
N HIS A 170 -1.35 5.82 31.07
CA HIS A 170 -2.75 5.65 30.68
C HIS A 170 -3.67 6.24 31.76
N GLY A 171 -4.38 7.30 31.40
CA GLY A 171 -5.22 8.04 32.34
C GLY A 171 -4.40 8.58 33.52
N GLU A 172 -4.77 8.17 34.73
CA GLU A 172 -4.13 8.58 36.00
C GLU A 172 -3.05 7.61 36.49
N GLN A 173 -2.65 6.64 35.68
CA GLN A 173 -1.63 5.65 36.00
C GLN A 173 -0.43 5.78 35.08
N ILE A 174 0.75 5.62 35.64
CA ILE A 174 2.01 5.49 34.89
C ILE A 174 2.60 4.12 35.21
N TYR A 175 2.74 3.31 34.15
CA TYR A 175 3.42 2.03 34.19
C TYR A 175 4.91 2.24 33.96
N ILE A 176 5.74 1.64 34.79
CA ILE A 176 7.21 1.81 34.81
C ILE A 176 7.82 0.43 34.60
N GLY A 177 8.31 0.16 33.41
CA GLY A 177 9.05 -1.05 33.08
C GLY A 177 10.52 -0.88 33.44
N THR A 178 11.12 -1.91 34.04
CA THR A 178 12.48 -1.83 34.56
C THR A 178 13.46 -2.77 33.89
N ARG A 179 14.73 -2.59 34.16
CA ARG A 179 15.80 -3.52 33.80
C ARG A 179 15.98 -4.57 34.90
N GLY A 180 15.20 -5.66 34.81
CA GLY A 180 15.36 -6.82 35.71
C GLY A 180 14.58 -6.77 37.04
N ASP A 181 13.92 -5.67 37.36
CA ASP A 181 13.15 -5.54 38.61
C ASP A 181 11.62 -5.56 38.38
N GLY A 182 11.16 -5.98 37.20
CA GLY A 182 9.76 -6.15 36.86
C GLY A 182 9.03 -4.87 36.50
N LEU A 183 7.72 -4.84 36.75
CA LEU A 183 6.81 -3.76 36.38
C LEU A 183 6.25 -3.08 37.62
N TYR A 184 6.27 -1.76 37.61
CA TYR A 184 5.65 -0.91 38.63
C TYR A 184 4.49 -0.10 38.04
N CYS A 185 3.54 0.24 38.87
CA CYS A 185 2.45 1.16 38.58
C CYS A 185 2.47 2.34 39.55
N TYR A 186 2.51 3.56 39.03
CA TYR A 186 2.43 4.78 39.81
C TYR A 186 1.07 5.45 39.61
N SER A 187 0.31 5.59 40.72
CA SER A 187 -0.96 6.32 40.73
C SER A 187 -0.69 7.81 40.93
N ILE A 188 -1.06 8.63 39.95
CA ILE A 188 -0.86 10.08 39.97
C ILE A 188 -1.64 10.73 41.11
N PRO A 189 -2.96 10.50 41.31
CA PRO A 189 -3.72 11.17 42.37
C PRO A 189 -3.31 10.73 43.78
N GLN A 190 -2.94 9.45 43.92
CA GLN A 190 -2.51 8.93 45.24
C GLN A 190 -1.04 9.14 45.53
N LYS A 191 -0.24 9.54 44.53
CA LYS A 191 1.22 9.62 44.59
C LYS A 191 1.87 8.34 45.15
N ARG A 192 1.25 7.18 44.81
CA ARG A 192 1.64 5.86 45.32
C ARG A 192 2.26 5.03 44.22
N LEU A 193 3.41 4.46 44.52
CA LEU A 193 4.11 3.49 43.69
C LEU A 193 3.84 2.08 44.21
N GLU A 194 3.47 1.16 43.30
CA GLU A 194 3.22 -0.25 43.60
C GLU A 194 3.97 -1.15 42.61
N LYS A 195 4.61 -2.21 43.11
CA LYS A 195 5.22 -3.24 42.25
C LYS A 195 4.18 -4.30 41.91
N LEU A 196 4.02 -4.61 40.63
CA LEU A 196 3.09 -5.65 40.16
C LEU A 196 3.77 -7.02 40.29
N THR A 197 3.67 -7.66 41.43
CA THR A 197 4.42 -8.88 41.80
C THR A 197 3.96 -10.14 41.07
N TYR A 198 2.79 -10.12 40.44
CA TYR A 198 2.27 -11.22 39.64
C TYR A 198 2.84 -11.31 38.22
N ILE A 199 3.68 -10.30 37.82
CA ILE A 199 4.32 -10.29 36.52
C ILE A 199 5.58 -11.16 36.55
N PRO A 200 5.77 -12.10 35.58
CA PRO A 200 6.99 -12.89 35.51
C PRO A 200 8.25 -12.04 35.39
N ASN A 201 9.32 -12.47 36.05
CA ASN A 201 10.60 -11.79 35.93
C ASN A 201 11.09 -11.79 34.48
N SER A 202 11.57 -10.64 34.01
CA SER A 202 12.14 -10.43 32.68
C SER A 202 13.41 -9.60 32.80
N ARG A 203 14.34 -9.77 31.85
CA ARG A 203 15.59 -9.00 31.86
C ARG A 203 15.35 -7.49 31.72
N GLN A 204 14.44 -7.13 30.83
CA GLN A 204 14.11 -5.73 30.58
C GLN A 204 12.71 -5.63 29.98
N ILE A 205 11.92 -4.66 30.41
CA ILE A 205 10.63 -4.31 29.83
C ILE A 205 10.83 -3.14 28.88
N GLN A 206 10.67 -3.39 27.59
CA GLN A 206 10.98 -2.44 26.51
C GLN A 206 9.82 -1.51 26.15
N SER A 207 8.59 -2.01 26.25
CA SER A 207 7.40 -1.24 25.93
C SER A 207 6.19 -1.77 26.69
N ILE A 208 5.27 -0.88 26.99
CA ILE A 208 4.03 -1.18 27.71
C ILE A 208 2.90 -0.47 26.95
N LEU A 209 1.76 -1.14 26.79
CA LEU A 209 0.61 -0.58 26.09
C LEU A 209 -0.69 -1.13 26.66
N GLN A 210 -1.59 -0.25 27.05
CA GLN A 210 -2.94 -0.64 27.45
C GLN A 210 -3.89 -0.54 26.25
N GLN A 211 -4.43 -1.70 25.84
CA GLN A 211 -5.41 -1.81 24.75
C GLN A 211 -6.85 -1.62 25.27
N SER A 212 -7.12 -2.07 26.49
CA SER A 212 -8.39 -1.91 27.17
C SER A 212 -8.18 -1.95 28.70
N PRO A 213 -9.21 -1.65 29.52
CA PRO A 213 -9.09 -1.73 30.98
C PRO A 213 -8.70 -3.09 31.56
N THR A 214 -8.81 -4.15 30.77
CA THR A 214 -8.48 -5.53 31.16
C THR A 214 -7.33 -6.12 30.35
N ARG A 215 -6.72 -5.34 29.46
CA ARG A 215 -5.69 -5.83 28.55
C ARG A 215 -4.51 -4.86 28.50
N ILE A 216 -3.46 -5.24 29.19
CA ILE A 216 -2.18 -4.52 29.15
C ILE A 216 -1.15 -5.44 28.53
N TRP A 217 -0.50 -4.97 27.46
CA TRP A 217 0.58 -5.65 26.78
C TRP A 217 1.93 -5.17 27.32
N VAL A 218 2.82 -6.12 27.61
CA VAL A 218 4.16 -5.85 28.11
C VAL A 218 5.18 -6.55 27.23
N ALA A 219 5.96 -5.75 26.52
CA ALA A 219 7.03 -6.21 25.64
C ALA A 219 8.32 -6.41 26.43
N THR A 220 8.96 -7.57 26.31
CA THR A 220 10.17 -7.89 27.06
C THR A 220 11.35 -8.21 26.16
N GLU A 221 12.54 -8.06 26.68
CA GLU A 221 13.78 -8.49 26.04
C GLU A 221 14.11 -9.94 26.40
N GLY A 222 13.70 -10.86 25.50
CA GLY A 222 14.02 -12.28 25.60
C GLY A 222 13.00 -13.15 26.35
N SER A 223 12.01 -12.56 27.05
CA SER A 223 10.98 -13.33 27.76
C SER A 223 9.65 -13.46 27.00
N GLY A 224 9.54 -12.84 25.82
CA GLY A 224 8.36 -12.82 24.99
C GLY A 224 7.43 -11.64 25.29
N LEU A 225 6.17 -11.78 24.90
CA LEU A 225 5.11 -10.78 25.07
C LEU A 225 4.16 -11.23 26.18
N PHE A 226 3.88 -10.36 27.13
CA PHE A 226 2.91 -10.64 28.17
C PHE A 226 1.62 -9.88 27.92
N LEU A 227 0.50 -10.55 28.08
CA LEU A 227 -0.83 -9.96 28.16
C LEU A 227 -1.30 -10.07 29.61
N ILE A 228 -1.60 -8.95 30.23
CA ILE A 228 -1.93 -8.84 31.65
C ILE A 228 -3.37 -8.34 31.78
N ASN A 229 -4.14 -9.01 32.66
CA ASN A 229 -5.37 -8.46 33.16
C ASN A 229 -5.14 -7.90 34.57
N PRO A 230 -5.12 -6.57 34.76
CA PRO A 230 -4.82 -5.98 36.06
C PRO A 230 -5.91 -6.22 37.11
N LYS A 231 -7.15 -6.56 36.69
CA LYS A 231 -8.27 -6.82 37.61
C LYS A 231 -8.22 -8.24 38.19
N THR A 232 -7.90 -9.24 37.37
CA THR A 232 -7.82 -10.64 37.77
C THR A 232 -6.40 -11.08 38.13
N GLN A 233 -5.40 -10.24 37.81
CA GLN A 233 -3.96 -10.53 37.95
C GLN A 233 -3.48 -11.73 37.11
N GLU A 234 -4.26 -12.12 36.11
CA GLU A 234 -3.88 -13.16 35.16
C GLU A 234 -2.86 -12.64 34.16
N VAL A 235 -1.87 -13.49 33.84
CA VAL A 235 -0.82 -13.20 32.88
C VAL A 235 -0.76 -14.31 31.83
N LYS A 236 -0.96 -13.95 30.57
CA LYS A 236 -0.72 -14.84 29.44
C LYS A 236 0.61 -14.48 28.78
N VAL A 237 1.42 -15.49 28.47
CA VAL A 237 2.75 -15.32 27.90
C VAL A 237 2.80 -15.90 26.48
N TYR A 238 3.18 -15.09 25.52
CA TYR A 238 3.40 -15.48 24.14
C TYR A 238 4.90 -15.54 23.85
N LYS A 239 5.34 -16.66 23.30
CA LYS A 239 6.74 -16.89 22.94
C LYS A 239 6.88 -17.34 21.49
N HIS A 240 8.01 -17.05 20.92
CA HIS A 240 8.41 -17.58 19.62
C HIS A 240 8.53 -19.10 19.68
N SER A 241 7.98 -19.77 18.66
CA SER A 241 8.10 -21.20 18.45
C SER A 241 8.43 -21.48 16.98
N PRO A 242 9.61 -22.03 16.67
CA PRO A 242 9.99 -22.33 15.28
C PRO A 242 9.05 -23.32 14.58
N SER A 243 8.39 -24.18 15.34
CA SER A 243 7.41 -25.17 14.82
C SER A 243 6.02 -24.58 14.58
N ASN A 244 5.76 -23.37 15.07
CA ASN A 244 4.45 -22.71 14.91
C ASN A 244 4.61 -21.38 14.15
N PRO A 245 4.31 -21.34 12.84
CA PRO A 245 4.44 -20.13 12.03
C PRO A 245 3.46 -19.01 12.42
N LYS A 246 2.46 -19.32 13.26
CA LYS A 246 1.50 -18.35 13.81
C LYS A 246 1.93 -17.83 15.19
N SER A 247 3.08 -18.25 15.72
CA SER A 247 3.66 -17.65 16.92
C SER A 247 4.32 -16.32 16.62
N ILE A 248 4.59 -15.52 17.66
CA ILE A 248 5.38 -14.29 17.51
C ILE A 248 6.77 -14.61 16.94
N SER A 249 7.29 -13.75 16.06
CA SER A 249 8.54 -14.00 15.30
C SER A 249 9.81 -13.98 16.16
N SER A 250 9.77 -13.34 17.34
CA SER A 250 10.91 -13.25 18.26
C SER A 250 10.46 -13.05 19.71
N ASN A 251 11.26 -13.54 20.67
CA ASN A 251 11.08 -13.23 22.09
C ASN A 251 11.68 -11.87 22.51
N TYR A 252 12.46 -11.24 21.63
CA TYR A 252 13.04 -9.93 21.82
C TYR A 252 12.13 -8.86 21.22
N ILE A 253 11.24 -8.32 22.04
CA ILE A 253 10.21 -7.38 21.60
C ILE A 253 10.62 -5.97 22.02
N ARG A 254 10.50 -4.99 21.12
CA ARG A 254 11.03 -3.65 21.30
C ARG A 254 9.98 -2.56 21.42
N SER A 255 8.89 -2.68 20.67
CA SER A 255 7.87 -1.63 20.60
C SER A 255 6.48 -2.21 20.39
N LEU A 256 5.49 -1.51 20.89
CA LEU A 256 4.07 -1.81 20.78
C LEU A 256 3.34 -0.55 20.34
N ALA A 257 2.38 -0.69 19.45
CA ALA A 257 1.42 0.37 19.10
C ALA A 257 0.07 -0.23 18.71
N LEU A 258 -0.99 0.57 18.81
CA LEU A 258 -2.29 0.24 18.23
C LEU A 258 -2.49 1.03 16.94
N ASP A 259 -3.12 0.41 15.95
CA ASP A 259 -3.58 1.12 14.78
C ASP A 259 -5.01 1.68 14.96
N ALA A 260 -5.52 2.38 13.97
CA ALA A 260 -6.86 2.99 14.00
C ALA A 260 -8.01 1.97 14.12
N GLN A 261 -7.76 0.69 13.87
CA GLN A 261 -8.69 -0.43 14.07
C GLN A 261 -8.48 -1.14 15.42
N ASN A 262 -7.68 -0.56 16.32
CA ASN A 262 -7.30 -1.13 17.63
C ASN A 262 -6.56 -2.48 17.53
N ARG A 263 -5.88 -2.76 16.39
CA ARG A 263 -5.05 -3.96 16.24
C ARG A 263 -3.67 -3.68 16.82
N LEU A 264 -3.12 -4.67 17.53
CA LEU A 264 -1.80 -4.57 18.13
C LEU A 264 -0.70 -4.85 17.11
N TRP A 265 0.17 -3.86 16.91
CA TRP A 265 1.40 -3.93 16.14
C TRP A 265 2.59 -4.12 17.09
N ILE A 266 3.48 -5.06 16.77
CA ILE A 266 4.54 -5.51 17.64
C ILE A 266 5.85 -5.49 16.88
N GLY A 267 6.72 -4.55 17.21
CA GLY A 267 8.08 -4.47 16.68
C GLY A 267 9.01 -5.40 17.45
N THR A 268 9.67 -6.30 16.74
CA THR A 268 10.61 -7.25 17.34
C THR A 268 12.01 -7.12 16.76
N PHE A 269 12.98 -7.86 17.31
CA PHE A 269 14.31 -7.98 16.75
C PHE A 269 14.27 -8.67 15.36
N SER A 270 13.28 -9.53 15.13
CA SER A 270 13.10 -10.26 13.88
C SER A 270 11.66 -10.11 13.41
N ASP A 271 11.42 -9.12 12.54
CA ASP A 271 10.16 -8.85 11.88
C ASP A 271 9.16 -8.01 12.69
N LEU A 272 8.19 -7.44 11.98
CA LEU A 272 6.98 -6.86 12.52
C LEU A 272 5.95 -7.97 12.70
N ASN A 273 5.19 -7.92 13.80
CA ASN A 273 4.05 -8.80 14.00
C ASN A 273 2.78 -7.99 14.21
N ILE A 274 1.65 -8.50 13.73
CA ILE A 274 0.32 -8.00 14.07
C ILE A 274 -0.45 -9.12 14.75
N TYR A 275 -0.98 -8.82 15.94
CA TYR A 275 -1.78 -9.76 16.70
C TYR A 275 -3.18 -9.89 16.14
N HIS A 276 -3.64 -11.12 15.99
CA HIS A 276 -4.97 -11.47 15.51
C HIS A 276 -5.80 -12.03 16.65
N GLU A 277 -6.70 -11.21 17.18
CA GLU A 277 -7.50 -11.56 18.35
C GLU A 277 -8.45 -12.76 18.10
N GLY A 278 -9.07 -12.83 16.91
CA GLY A 278 -10.10 -13.85 16.61
C GLY A 278 -9.60 -15.30 16.65
N ASN A 279 -8.32 -15.53 16.39
CA ASN A 279 -7.70 -16.86 16.44
C ASN A 279 -6.45 -16.92 17.35
N ASP A 280 -6.24 -15.86 18.15
CA ASP A 280 -5.17 -15.76 19.14
C ASP A 280 -3.77 -16.08 18.56
N SER A 281 -3.44 -15.46 17.46
CA SER A 281 -2.22 -15.73 16.68
C SER A 281 -1.55 -14.47 16.19
N PHE A 282 -0.36 -14.61 15.64
CA PHE A 282 0.42 -13.50 15.07
C PHE A 282 0.65 -13.71 13.58
N MET A 283 0.57 -12.62 12.84
CA MET A 283 1.02 -12.56 11.46
C MET A 283 2.31 -11.75 11.39
N SER A 284 3.34 -12.34 10.81
CA SER A 284 4.67 -11.73 10.69
C SER A 284 4.87 -11.12 9.31
N TYR A 285 5.49 -9.93 9.28
CA TYR A 285 5.89 -9.20 8.08
C TYR A 285 7.41 -9.03 8.11
N SER A 286 8.08 -9.61 7.14
CA SER A 286 9.54 -9.64 7.05
C SER A 286 10.08 -8.69 5.99
N SER A 287 11.37 -8.44 6.02
CA SER A 287 12.11 -7.77 4.94
C SER A 287 12.39 -8.78 3.83
N ASP A 288 12.00 -8.45 2.60
CA ASP A 288 12.34 -9.19 1.38
C ASP A 288 12.90 -8.19 0.35
N PRO A 289 14.19 -8.27 -0.01
CA PRO A 289 14.79 -7.30 -0.94
C PRO A 289 14.21 -7.36 -2.35
N VAL A 290 13.49 -8.42 -2.70
CA VAL A 290 12.88 -8.60 -4.02
C VAL A 290 11.44 -8.09 -4.05
N GLU A 291 10.74 -8.08 -2.91
CA GLU A 291 9.36 -7.66 -2.79
C GLU A 291 9.27 -6.20 -2.37
N LYS A 292 8.91 -5.33 -3.33
CA LYS A 292 8.64 -3.91 -3.05
C LYS A 292 7.52 -3.78 -2.03
N GLY A 293 7.70 -2.88 -1.06
CA GLY A 293 6.73 -2.68 -0.01
C GLY A 293 6.82 -3.67 1.15
N SER A 294 7.77 -4.63 1.15
CA SER A 294 8.16 -5.37 2.35
C SER A 294 8.84 -4.45 3.36
N LEU A 295 9.20 -4.89 4.55
CA LEU A 295 9.98 -4.06 5.48
C LEU A 295 11.37 -3.73 4.90
N SER A 296 11.87 -2.50 5.12
CA SER A 296 13.24 -2.12 4.75
C SER A 296 14.30 -2.93 5.50
N GLN A 297 13.96 -3.35 6.73
CA GLN A 297 14.83 -4.16 7.60
C GLN A 297 14.01 -4.89 8.66
N ARG A 298 14.43 -6.11 9.04
CA ARG A 298 13.69 -6.99 9.95
C ARG A 298 13.56 -6.47 11.37
N SER A 299 14.56 -5.72 11.89
CA SER A 299 14.57 -5.26 13.28
C SER A 299 13.78 -3.95 13.44
N VAL A 300 12.53 -4.07 13.86
CA VAL A 300 11.64 -2.92 14.12
C VAL A 300 11.85 -2.44 15.56
N ARG A 301 12.31 -1.20 15.73
CA ARG A 301 12.72 -0.63 17.01
C ARG A 301 11.66 0.26 17.64
N SER A 302 10.96 1.05 16.83
CA SER A 302 9.90 1.96 17.28
C SER A 302 8.71 1.89 16.35
N ILE A 303 7.50 2.05 16.88
CA ILE A 303 6.26 2.10 16.13
C ILE A 303 5.43 3.26 16.69
N PHE A 304 4.83 4.03 15.80
CA PHE A 304 3.99 5.16 16.15
C PHE A 304 2.83 5.29 15.15
N MET A 305 1.63 5.54 15.64
CA MET A 305 0.47 5.88 14.82
C MET A 305 0.30 7.40 14.78
N ASP A 306 0.30 7.97 13.59
CA ASP A 306 0.05 9.41 13.40
C ASP A 306 -1.44 9.76 13.55
N SER A 307 -1.73 11.05 13.64
CA SER A 307 -3.10 11.57 13.80
C SER A 307 -4.04 11.27 12.62
N GLN A 308 -3.51 10.83 11.48
CA GLN A 308 -4.27 10.45 10.28
C GLN A 308 -4.47 8.92 10.18
N GLY A 309 -3.96 8.16 11.14
CA GLY A 309 -4.04 6.69 11.18
C GLY A 309 -2.95 5.98 10.37
N GLY A 310 -1.92 6.69 9.97
CA GLY A 310 -0.71 6.13 9.38
C GLY A 310 0.21 5.52 10.43
N MET A 311 0.85 4.39 10.09
CA MET A 311 1.78 3.69 10.97
C MET A 311 3.22 3.96 10.54
N TRP A 312 4.00 4.53 11.45
CA TRP A 312 5.42 4.81 11.29
C TRP A 312 6.23 3.77 12.05
N LEU A 313 7.20 3.17 11.38
CA LEU A 313 8.09 2.17 11.96
C LEU A 313 9.54 2.61 11.79
N GLY A 314 10.21 2.83 12.90
CA GLY A 314 11.65 3.04 12.92
C GLY A 314 12.38 1.70 13.02
N THR A 315 13.37 1.48 12.17
CA THR A 315 14.19 0.27 12.16
C THR A 315 15.58 0.51 12.76
N TYR A 316 16.35 -0.55 12.91
CA TYR A 316 17.71 -0.44 13.46
C TYR A 316 18.73 0.08 12.42
N PHE A 317 18.62 -0.29 11.14
CA PHE A 317 19.52 0.17 10.08
C PHE A 317 18.83 0.51 8.75
N GLY A 318 17.50 0.38 8.67
CA GLY A 318 16.74 0.54 7.43
C GLY A 318 15.96 1.86 7.34
N GLY A 319 16.22 2.83 8.24
CA GLY A 319 15.46 4.07 8.29
C GLY A 319 14.02 3.88 8.74
N LEU A 320 13.10 4.58 8.09
CA LEU A 320 11.68 4.58 8.39
C LEU A 320 10.88 3.77 7.38
N ASN A 321 9.85 3.09 7.85
CA ASN A 321 8.81 2.49 7.04
C ASN A 321 7.48 3.15 7.39
N TYR A 322 6.69 3.49 6.39
CA TYR A 322 5.40 4.11 6.56
C TYR A 322 4.31 3.30 5.88
N TYR A 323 3.25 3.01 6.61
CA TYR A 323 2.03 2.35 6.13
C TYR A 323 0.82 3.24 6.38
N HIS A 324 -0.03 3.41 5.37
CA HIS A 324 -1.32 4.07 5.56
C HIS A 324 -2.44 3.25 4.90
N PRO A 325 -3.54 2.92 5.62
CA PRO A 325 -4.59 2.04 5.12
C PRO A 325 -5.29 2.58 3.87
N ILE A 326 -5.37 3.90 3.70
CA ILE A 326 -5.99 4.53 2.52
C ILE A 326 -5.09 4.42 1.29
N ARG A 327 -3.78 4.52 1.43
CA ARG A 327 -2.83 4.37 0.30
C ARG A 327 -2.78 2.95 -0.24
N ASN A 328 -3.16 1.96 0.55
CA ASN A 328 -3.20 0.54 0.18
C ASN A 328 -4.57 0.06 -0.33
N ARG A 329 -5.45 0.96 -0.76
CA ARG A 329 -6.74 0.58 -1.38
C ARG A 329 -6.56 -0.14 -2.71
N PHE A 330 -5.48 0.16 -3.43
CA PHE A 330 -5.14 -0.50 -4.69
C PHE A 330 -4.09 -1.59 -4.44
N LYS A 331 -4.48 -2.81 -4.76
CA LYS A 331 -3.56 -3.95 -4.74
C LYS A 331 -2.68 -3.88 -5.99
N ASN A 332 -1.39 -3.70 -5.80
CA ASN A 332 -0.45 -3.74 -6.91
C ASN A 332 -0.12 -5.19 -7.27
N ILE A 333 -0.22 -5.51 -8.56
CA ILE A 333 0.20 -6.79 -9.13
C ILE A 333 1.31 -6.48 -10.13
N GLU A 334 2.52 -6.91 -9.82
CA GLU A 334 3.69 -6.64 -10.65
C GLU A 334 4.54 -7.89 -10.88
N ARG A 335 5.45 -7.81 -11.84
CA ARG A 335 6.47 -8.84 -12.07
C ARG A 335 7.48 -8.82 -10.92
N ILE A 336 7.64 -9.97 -10.25
CA ILE A 336 8.64 -10.18 -9.21
C ILE A 336 9.60 -11.27 -9.71
N PRO A 337 10.89 -10.97 -9.93
CA PRO A 337 11.86 -11.94 -10.40
C PRO A 337 11.89 -13.19 -9.50
N PHE A 338 11.97 -14.36 -10.13
CA PHE A 338 12.08 -15.68 -9.46
C PHE A 338 10.87 -16.10 -8.61
N LYS A 339 9.75 -15.35 -8.68
CA LYS A 339 8.47 -15.73 -8.03
C LYS A 339 7.39 -15.99 -9.08
N ASN A 340 6.34 -16.74 -8.71
CA ASN A 340 5.13 -16.85 -9.50
C ASN A 340 4.38 -15.52 -9.44
N SER A 341 4.55 -14.68 -10.44
CA SER A 341 4.04 -13.31 -10.53
C SER A 341 3.71 -12.95 -11.97
N LEU A 342 3.29 -11.72 -12.23
CA LEU A 342 3.05 -11.23 -13.59
C LEU A 342 4.32 -11.41 -14.46
N SER A 343 4.14 -11.76 -15.73
CA SER A 343 5.26 -12.02 -16.66
C SER A 343 5.97 -10.75 -17.13
N ASP A 344 5.24 -9.62 -17.20
CA ASP A 344 5.76 -8.31 -17.59
C ASP A 344 4.89 -7.19 -17.00
N ASN A 345 5.50 -6.06 -16.61
CA ASN A 345 4.81 -4.94 -15.95
C ASN A 345 4.00 -4.03 -16.90
N VAL A 346 4.20 -4.15 -18.21
CA VAL A 346 3.43 -3.37 -19.18
C VAL A 346 2.18 -4.14 -19.59
N VAL A 347 1.10 -3.90 -18.87
CA VAL A 347 -0.21 -4.53 -19.13
C VAL A 347 -0.93 -3.79 -20.23
N SER A 348 -1.44 -4.53 -21.23
CA SER A 348 -2.16 -4.01 -22.39
C SER A 348 -3.67 -4.21 -22.31
N CYS A 349 -4.12 -5.33 -21.74
CA CYS A 349 -5.54 -5.64 -21.57
C CYS A 349 -5.78 -6.59 -20.41
N ILE A 350 -6.99 -6.52 -19.82
CA ILE A 350 -7.44 -7.40 -18.74
C ILE A 350 -8.87 -7.81 -19.04
N VAL A 351 -9.16 -9.12 -18.94
CA VAL A 351 -10.51 -9.68 -19.10
C VAL A 351 -10.77 -10.69 -17.97
N GLU A 352 -11.92 -10.57 -17.32
CA GLU A 352 -12.37 -11.52 -16.30
C GLU A 352 -13.18 -12.66 -16.97
N ASP A 353 -12.92 -13.92 -16.56
CA ASP A 353 -13.71 -15.07 -16.98
C ASP A 353 -14.87 -15.36 -15.97
N ARG A 354 -15.74 -16.31 -16.30
CA ARG A 354 -16.87 -16.68 -15.42
C ARG A 354 -16.43 -17.28 -14.08
N GLN A 355 -15.23 -17.83 -13.99
CA GLN A 355 -14.64 -18.34 -12.77
C GLN A 355 -13.92 -17.24 -11.94
N LYS A 356 -14.04 -15.97 -12.33
CA LYS A 356 -13.39 -14.82 -11.69
C LYS A 356 -11.87 -14.81 -11.80
N ASN A 357 -11.29 -15.59 -12.71
CA ASN A 357 -9.88 -15.45 -13.05
C ASN A 357 -9.67 -14.27 -14.00
N LEU A 358 -8.49 -13.67 -13.94
CA LEU A 358 -8.11 -12.56 -14.82
C LEU A 358 -7.16 -13.05 -15.91
N TRP A 359 -7.54 -12.82 -17.15
CA TRP A 359 -6.70 -12.98 -18.32
C TRP A 359 -6.01 -11.65 -18.62
N ILE A 360 -4.69 -11.60 -18.48
CA ILE A 360 -3.90 -10.37 -18.53
C ILE A 360 -2.92 -10.45 -19.69
N GLY A 361 -3.15 -9.63 -20.71
CA GLY A 361 -2.22 -9.45 -21.82
C GLY A 361 -1.12 -8.46 -21.46
N THR A 362 0.11 -8.77 -21.86
CA THR A 362 1.27 -7.91 -21.64
C THR A 362 2.00 -7.59 -22.93
N ASN A 363 2.91 -6.59 -22.89
CA ASN A 363 3.62 -6.18 -24.10
C ASN A 363 4.72 -7.17 -24.52
N ASP A 364 5.43 -7.78 -23.57
CA ASP A 364 6.57 -8.64 -23.88
C ASP A 364 6.55 -9.99 -23.15
N GLY A 365 5.64 -10.15 -22.17
CA GLY A 365 5.53 -11.36 -21.36
C GLY A 365 4.44 -12.35 -21.82
N GLY A 366 3.75 -12.09 -22.91
CA GLY A 366 2.65 -12.93 -23.41
C GLY A 366 1.35 -12.75 -22.63
N LEU A 367 0.58 -13.84 -22.49
CA LEU A 367 -0.70 -13.88 -21.80
C LEU A 367 -0.55 -14.54 -20.43
N ASN A 368 -1.15 -13.94 -19.41
CA ASN A 368 -1.20 -14.46 -18.03
C ASN A 368 -2.63 -14.82 -17.67
N LEU A 369 -2.81 -15.96 -17.04
CA LEU A 369 -4.04 -16.31 -16.33
C LEU A 369 -3.76 -16.19 -14.83
N TYR A 370 -4.43 -15.28 -14.17
CA TYR A 370 -4.29 -15.05 -12.73
C TYR A 370 -5.55 -15.49 -11.98
N ASN A 371 -5.37 -16.32 -10.98
CA ASN A 371 -6.44 -16.71 -10.05
C ASN A 371 -6.33 -15.85 -8.78
N PRO A 372 -7.31 -14.96 -8.49
CA PRO A 372 -7.27 -14.08 -7.32
C PRO A 372 -7.39 -14.80 -5.98
N GLU A 373 -8.01 -15.99 -5.93
CA GLU A 373 -8.23 -16.73 -4.68
C GLU A 373 -6.93 -17.32 -4.12
N ASN A 374 -6.16 -18.02 -4.98
CA ASN A 374 -4.90 -18.64 -4.60
C ASN A 374 -3.68 -17.82 -5.00
N ARG A 375 -3.87 -16.68 -5.67
CA ARG A 375 -2.82 -15.74 -6.15
C ARG A 375 -1.80 -16.38 -7.09
N HIS A 376 -2.23 -17.36 -7.87
CA HIS A 376 -1.37 -18.11 -8.76
C HIS A 376 -1.49 -17.62 -10.21
N PHE A 377 -0.34 -17.53 -10.91
CA PHE A 377 -0.24 -17.20 -12.32
C PHE A 377 0.09 -18.43 -13.15
N ILE A 378 -0.56 -18.57 -14.30
CA ILE A 378 -0.17 -19.45 -15.38
C ILE A 378 0.23 -18.55 -16.56
N HIS A 379 1.42 -18.79 -17.13
CA HIS A 379 1.95 -17.99 -18.22
C HIS A 379 1.84 -18.73 -19.54
N TYR A 380 1.35 -18.03 -20.56
CA TYR A 380 1.31 -18.50 -21.95
C TYR A 380 2.16 -17.53 -22.76
N ALA A 381 3.30 -17.99 -23.25
CA ALA A 381 4.25 -17.18 -24.01
C ALA A 381 4.81 -17.96 -25.19
N LEU A 382 5.27 -17.23 -26.22
CA LEU A 382 5.99 -17.81 -27.35
C LEU A 382 7.31 -18.41 -26.82
N GLN A 383 7.52 -19.70 -27.10
CA GLN A 383 8.76 -20.38 -26.81
C GLN A 383 9.62 -20.44 -28.08
N GLU A 384 10.91 -20.17 -27.97
CA GLU A 384 11.83 -20.12 -29.14
C GLU A 384 11.85 -21.42 -29.96
N ASN A 385 11.52 -22.56 -29.34
CA ASN A 385 11.53 -23.87 -29.97
C ASN A 385 10.16 -24.32 -30.55
N GLN A 386 9.11 -23.50 -30.45
CA GLN A 386 7.74 -23.87 -30.86
C GLN A 386 7.13 -22.88 -31.88
N ARG A 387 7.92 -22.44 -32.85
CA ARG A 387 7.50 -21.42 -33.84
C ARG A 387 6.33 -21.83 -34.75
N GLU A 388 6.02 -23.10 -34.86
CA GLU A 388 4.91 -23.61 -35.72
C GLU A 388 3.62 -23.91 -34.92
N GLU A 389 3.70 -24.15 -33.63
CA GLU A 389 2.55 -24.42 -32.75
C GLU A 389 2.65 -23.55 -31.51
N GLY A 390 2.07 -22.35 -31.50
CA GLY A 390 2.12 -21.47 -30.34
C GLY A 390 1.65 -20.04 -30.65
N PHE A 391 1.91 -19.11 -29.74
CA PHE A 391 1.63 -17.69 -29.97
C PHE A 391 2.48 -17.14 -31.10
N GLY A 392 1.87 -16.27 -31.92
CA GLY A 392 2.63 -15.53 -32.94
C GLY A 392 3.56 -14.45 -32.37
N SER A 393 3.24 -13.92 -31.21
CA SER A 393 4.00 -12.87 -30.54
C SER A 393 3.65 -12.80 -29.05
N ASN A 394 4.61 -12.39 -28.21
CA ASN A 394 4.38 -12.10 -26.78
C ASN A 394 3.76 -10.71 -26.53
N ASN A 395 3.63 -9.89 -27.58
CA ASN A 395 3.08 -8.55 -27.47
C ASN A 395 1.55 -8.60 -27.68
N ILE A 396 0.84 -8.94 -26.61
CA ILE A 396 -0.63 -9.09 -26.63
C ILE A 396 -1.30 -7.71 -26.61
N LYS A 397 -2.35 -7.54 -27.42
CA LYS A 397 -3.10 -6.28 -27.51
C LYS A 397 -4.57 -6.42 -27.13
N SER A 398 -5.16 -7.57 -27.40
CA SER A 398 -6.58 -7.82 -27.09
C SER A 398 -6.81 -9.28 -26.72
N VAL A 399 -7.77 -9.50 -25.84
CA VAL A 399 -8.18 -10.83 -25.40
C VAL A 399 -9.71 -10.88 -25.36
N TYR A 400 -10.28 -11.98 -25.87
CA TYR A 400 -11.69 -12.31 -25.68
C TYR A 400 -11.82 -13.74 -25.15
N VAL A 401 -12.56 -13.91 -24.07
CA VAL A 401 -12.76 -15.22 -23.43
C VAL A 401 -14.14 -15.76 -23.77
N ASP A 402 -14.18 -16.89 -24.48
CA ASP A 402 -15.40 -17.66 -24.71
C ASP A 402 -15.50 -18.80 -23.71
N ASP A 403 -16.10 -18.51 -22.56
CA ASP A 403 -16.29 -19.49 -21.49
C ASP A 403 -17.20 -20.65 -21.89
N THR A 404 -18.09 -20.46 -22.88
CA THR A 404 -19.02 -21.48 -23.32
C THR A 404 -18.33 -22.59 -24.10
N ARG A 405 -17.32 -22.21 -24.89
CA ARG A 405 -16.55 -23.14 -25.73
C ARG A 405 -15.19 -23.50 -25.09
N GLY A 406 -14.80 -22.84 -24.02
CA GLY A 406 -13.48 -23.00 -23.40
C GLY A 406 -12.34 -22.49 -24.29
N LEU A 407 -12.60 -21.42 -25.08
CA LEU A 407 -11.64 -20.82 -26.00
C LEU A 407 -11.24 -19.42 -25.54
N VAL A 408 -10.00 -19.05 -25.81
CA VAL A 408 -9.52 -17.68 -25.62
C VAL A 408 -8.95 -17.19 -26.95
N TYR A 409 -9.50 -16.09 -27.46
CA TYR A 409 -9.05 -15.43 -28.68
C TYR A 409 -8.09 -14.30 -28.29
N ILE A 410 -6.92 -14.25 -28.92
CA ILE A 410 -5.81 -13.40 -28.53
C ILE A 410 -5.29 -12.68 -29.77
N GLY A 411 -5.44 -11.36 -29.76
CA GLY A 411 -4.87 -10.47 -30.77
C GLY A 411 -3.51 -9.95 -30.33
N ALA A 412 -2.52 -10.02 -31.20
CA ALA A 412 -1.17 -9.61 -30.89
C ALA A 412 -0.63 -8.56 -31.88
N HIS A 413 0.38 -7.82 -31.44
CA HIS A 413 1.21 -7.01 -32.34
C HIS A 413 2.23 -7.91 -33.04
N ALA A 414 2.26 -7.85 -34.37
CA ALA A 414 3.12 -8.69 -35.20
C ALA A 414 3.01 -10.22 -34.95
N GLY A 415 1.82 -10.67 -34.50
CA GLY A 415 1.60 -12.07 -34.13
C GLY A 415 0.26 -12.65 -34.67
N GLY A 416 -0.56 -11.82 -35.29
CA GLY A 416 -1.87 -12.22 -35.84
C GLY A 416 -2.91 -12.49 -34.76
N LEU A 417 -3.78 -13.47 -35.02
CA LEU A 417 -4.81 -13.97 -34.11
C LEU A 417 -4.43 -15.36 -33.61
N SER A 418 -4.38 -15.56 -32.30
CA SER A 418 -4.22 -16.88 -31.69
C SER A 418 -5.51 -17.32 -30.99
N ILE A 419 -5.79 -18.63 -31.02
CA ILE A 419 -6.90 -19.25 -30.29
C ILE A 419 -6.33 -20.29 -29.35
N LEU A 420 -6.47 -20.05 -28.03
CA LEU A 420 -6.08 -20.99 -26.98
C LEU A 420 -7.27 -21.86 -26.59
N HIS A 421 -7.10 -23.16 -26.67
CA HIS A 421 -8.04 -24.17 -26.16
C HIS A 421 -7.74 -24.45 -24.70
N ARG A 422 -8.55 -23.92 -23.78
CA ARG A 422 -8.29 -23.96 -22.31
C ARG A 422 -8.10 -25.39 -21.77
N ASN A 423 -8.87 -26.36 -22.28
CA ASN A 423 -8.86 -27.74 -21.78
C ASN A 423 -7.60 -28.53 -22.18
N SER A 424 -7.06 -28.25 -23.34
CA SER A 424 -5.91 -28.98 -23.92
C SER A 424 -4.61 -28.20 -23.87
N GLY A 425 -4.67 -26.88 -23.64
CA GLY A 425 -3.53 -25.99 -23.75
C GLY A 425 -3.05 -25.75 -25.19
N ARG A 426 -3.73 -26.35 -26.19
CA ARG A 426 -3.37 -26.18 -27.61
C ARG A 426 -3.63 -24.75 -28.06
N ILE A 427 -2.70 -24.21 -28.84
CA ILE A 427 -2.80 -22.86 -29.43
C ILE A 427 -2.79 -22.99 -30.95
N GLU A 428 -3.77 -22.38 -31.61
CA GLU A 428 -3.80 -22.21 -33.04
C GLU A 428 -3.47 -20.74 -33.36
N ASN A 429 -2.56 -20.49 -34.30
CA ASN A 429 -2.22 -19.14 -34.73
C ASN A 429 -2.56 -18.91 -36.19
N PHE A 430 -3.20 -17.76 -36.46
CA PHE A 430 -3.55 -17.27 -37.81
C PHE A 430 -2.75 -16.01 -38.11
N ASN A 431 -2.00 -16.03 -39.17
CA ASN A 431 -1.16 -14.93 -39.64
C ASN A 431 -1.25 -14.79 -41.18
N GLN A 432 -0.53 -13.87 -41.79
CA GLN A 432 -0.55 -13.65 -43.24
C GLN A 432 0.01 -14.81 -44.05
N ARG A 433 0.81 -15.71 -43.46
CA ARG A 433 1.43 -16.84 -44.17
C ARG A 433 0.50 -18.03 -44.27
N ASN A 434 -0.38 -18.23 -43.28
CA ASN A 434 -1.22 -19.42 -43.17
C ASN A 434 -2.73 -19.12 -43.31
N SER A 435 -3.11 -17.86 -43.47
CA SER A 435 -4.50 -17.43 -43.56
C SER A 435 -4.66 -16.21 -44.48
N ARG A 436 -5.92 -15.78 -44.68
CA ARG A 436 -6.25 -14.54 -45.39
C ARG A 436 -6.34 -13.33 -44.47
N LEU A 437 -5.72 -13.38 -43.29
CA LEU A 437 -5.62 -12.24 -42.41
C LEU A 437 -4.77 -11.14 -43.06
N VAL A 438 -5.36 -9.98 -43.29
CA VAL A 438 -4.74 -8.91 -44.09
C VAL A 438 -3.56 -8.23 -43.35
N ASN A 439 -3.54 -8.30 -42.02
CA ASN A 439 -2.49 -7.69 -41.21
C ASN A 439 -2.30 -8.45 -39.89
N GLU A 440 -1.04 -8.68 -39.50
CA GLU A 440 -0.66 -9.42 -38.27
C GLU A 440 -0.74 -8.59 -36.97
N ASN A 441 -1.13 -7.32 -37.07
CA ASN A 441 -1.37 -6.49 -35.91
C ASN A 441 -2.86 -6.45 -35.57
N VAL A 442 -3.30 -7.29 -34.65
CA VAL A 442 -4.69 -7.37 -34.20
C VAL A 442 -4.84 -6.67 -32.86
N TYR A 443 -5.46 -5.49 -32.87
CA TYR A 443 -5.57 -4.62 -31.68
C TYR A 443 -6.89 -4.74 -30.94
N SER A 444 -7.95 -5.21 -31.61
CA SER A 444 -9.28 -5.35 -30.99
C SER A 444 -9.99 -6.57 -31.52
N ILE A 445 -10.72 -7.25 -30.64
CA ILE A 445 -11.57 -8.42 -30.96
C ILE A 445 -12.95 -8.12 -30.39
N LEU A 446 -13.97 -8.13 -31.26
CA LEU A 446 -15.36 -7.92 -30.87
C LEU A 446 -16.20 -9.11 -31.32
N PRO A 447 -16.89 -9.84 -30.41
CA PRO A 447 -17.80 -10.90 -30.81
C PRO A 447 -18.95 -10.36 -31.63
N ASP A 448 -19.37 -11.14 -32.64
CA ASP A 448 -20.49 -10.85 -33.52
C ASP A 448 -21.51 -12.00 -33.49
N LYS A 449 -22.54 -11.94 -34.34
CA LYS A 449 -23.55 -12.99 -34.46
C LYS A 449 -22.93 -14.29 -34.96
N ASP A 450 -23.65 -15.40 -34.72
CA ASP A 450 -23.32 -16.74 -35.24
C ASP A 450 -21.88 -17.17 -34.93
N ASN A 451 -21.39 -16.78 -33.74
CA ASN A 451 -20.04 -17.07 -33.23
C ASN A 451 -18.89 -16.56 -34.11
N THR A 452 -19.14 -15.53 -34.90
CA THR A 452 -18.12 -14.83 -35.66
C THR A 452 -17.55 -13.64 -34.88
N PHE A 453 -16.50 -13.00 -35.39
CA PHE A 453 -15.82 -11.89 -34.73
C PHE A 453 -15.51 -10.77 -35.74
N LEU A 454 -15.52 -9.56 -35.23
CA LEU A 454 -14.88 -8.43 -35.88
C LEU A 454 -13.49 -8.21 -35.27
N LEU A 455 -12.50 -8.10 -36.14
CA LEU A 455 -11.11 -7.83 -35.73
C LEU A 455 -10.72 -6.43 -36.23
N GLY A 456 -10.25 -5.61 -35.29
CA GLY A 456 -9.61 -4.33 -35.59
C GLY A 456 -8.11 -4.55 -35.80
N THR A 457 -7.62 -4.27 -37.01
CA THR A 457 -6.19 -4.43 -37.33
C THR A 457 -5.51 -3.08 -37.57
N LEU A 458 -4.21 -3.10 -37.88
CA LEU A 458 -3.45 -1.90 -38.24
C LEU A 458 -4.00 -1.22 -39.52
N SER A 459 -4.58 -1.98 -40.44
CA SER A 459 -4.93 -1.46 -41.76
C SER A 459 -6.38 -1.70 -42.19
N ALA A 460 -7.16 -2.48 -41.42
CA ALA A 460 -8.51 -2.86 -41.85
C ALA A 460 -9.40 -3.36 -40.71
N LEU A 461 -10.71 -3.31 -40.95
CA LEU A 461 -11.71 -4.05 -40.21
C LEU A 461 -11.90 -5.41 -40.91
N VAL A 462 -11.81 -6.49 -40.15
CA VAL A 462 -11.86 -7.86 -40.69
C VAL A 462 -12.97 -8.64 -39.97
N HIS A 463 -13.80 -9.32 -40.74
CA HIS A 463 -14.76 -10.30 -40.23
C HIS A 463 -14.11 -11.69 -40.23
N PHE A 464 -14.11 -12.35 -39.08
CA PHE A 464 -13.52 -13.67 -38.87
C PHE A 464 -14.60 -14.70 -38.50
N ASN A 465 -14.64 -15.80 -39.27
CA ASN A 465 -15.46 -16.97 -38.97
C ASN A 465 -14.54 -18.12 -38.49
N PRO A 466 -14.55 -18.48 -37.19
CA PRO A 466 -13.68 -19.54 -36.64
C PRO A 466 -14.00 -20.94 -37.20
N GLU A 467 -15.28 -21.26 -37.47
CA GLU A 467 -15.70 -22.57 -37.98
C GLU A 467 -15.20 -22.81 -39.40
N GLN A 468 -15.27 -21.78 -40.22
CA GLN A 468 -14.78 -21.82 -41.61
C GLN A 468 -13.31 -21.45 -41.73
N ARG A 469 -12.68 -21.01 -40.65
CA ARG A 469 -11.30 -20.44 -40.62
C ARG A 469 -11.09 -19.36 -41.68
N SER A 470 -12.14 -18.56 -41.93
CA SER A 470 -12.17 -17.58 -43.02
C SER A 470 -12.09 -16.15 -42.48
N PHE A 471 -11.33 -15.32 -43.19
CA PHE A 471 -11.15 -13.90 -42.93
C PHE A 471 -11.67 -13.10 -44.13
N THR A 472 -12.56 -12.15 -43.88
CA THR A 472 -13.13 -11.27 -44.91
C THR A 472 -12.84 -9.82 -44.53
N THR A 473 -12.09 -9.11 -45.36
CA THR A 473 -11.80 -7.69 -45.15
C THR A 473 -13.02 -6.85 -45.55
N ILE A 474 -13.44 -5.97 -44.63
CA ILE A 474 -14.52 -5.01 -44.87
C ILE A 474 -13.91 -3.72 -45.42
N SER A 475 -14.00 -3.51 -46.73
CA SER A 475 -13.37 -2.40 -47.47
C SER A 475 -14.34 -1.41 -48.09
N ARG A 476 -15.64 -1.68 -48.01
CA ARG A 476 -16.69 -0.82 -48.58
C ARG A 476 -17.93 -0.78 -47.71
N GLU A 477 -18.62 0.35 -47.74
CA GLU A 477 -19.98 0.48 -47.20
C GLU A 477 -20.99 -0.20 -48.15
N SER A 478 -22.20 -0.49 -47.67
CA SER A 478 -23.28 -1.12 -48.43
C SER A 478 -23.67 -0.34 -49.70
N ASN A 479 -23.46 0.96 -49.72
CA ASN A 479 -23.65 1.84 -50.86
C ASN A 479 -22.49 1.86 -51.87
N GLY A 480 -21.45 1.04 -51.64
CA GLY A 480 -20.26 0.94 -52.48
C GLY A 480 -19.14 1.92 -52.14
N THR A 481 -19.34 2.85 -51.17
CA THR A 481 -18.32 3.81 -50.75
C THR A 481 -17.12 3.07 -50.17
N PRO A 482 -15.88 3.35 -50.59
CA PRO A 482 -14.70 2.76 -49.98
C PRO A 482 -14.54 3.17 -48.52
N VAL A 483 -14.16 2.22 -47.68
CA VAL A 483 -13.83 2.46 -46.27
C VAL A 483 -12.40 2.01 -46.01
N THR A 484 -11.61 2.91 -45.47
CA THR A 484 -10.25 2.63 -45.04
C THR A 484 -10.10 2.99 -43.56
N PHE A 485 -9.32 2.23 -42.88
CA PHE A 485 -9.00 2.49 -41.47
C PHE A 485 -7.49 2.46 -41.26
N GLN A 486 -6.98 3.40 -40.47
CA GLN A 486 -5.62 3.35 -39.98
C GLN A 486 -5.66 2.99 -38.50
N LYS A 487 -5.04 1.86 -38.14
CA LYS A 487 -4.89 1.35 -36.80
C LYS A 487 -6.20 1.43 -35.98
N ILE A 488 -7.06 0.45 -36.21
CA ILE A 488 -8.26 0.28 -35.39
C ILE A 488 -7.82 -0.18 -33.99
N THR A 489 -7.94 0.69 -33.01
CA THR A 489 -7.50 0.46 -31.62
C THR A 489 -8.58 -0.18 -30.76
N THR A 490 -9.85 0.14 -31.05
CA THR A 490 -10.99 -0.35 -30.30
C THR A 490 -12.21 -0.55 -31.17
N LEU A 491 -12.91 -1.63 -30.90
CA LEU A 491 -14.24 -1.94 -31.46
C LEU A 491 -15.22 -2.04 -30.33
N PHE A 492 -16.36 -1.42 -30.43
CA PHE A 492 -17.40 -1.43 -29.41
C PHE A 492 -18.78 -1.56 -30.04
N ARG A 493 -19.68 -2.30 -29.39
CA ARG A 493 -21.09 -2.41 -29.78
C ARG A 493 -21.95 -1.83 -28.67
N ASP A 494 -22.69 -0.79 -29.01
CA ASP A 494 -23.57 -0.13 -28.03
C ASP A 494 -24.89 -0.91 -27.83
N SER A 495 -25.69 -0.46 -26.86
CA SER A 495 -26.99 -1.04 -26.52
C SER A 495 -27.99 -1.02 -27.67
N GLN A 496 -27.83 -0.12 -28.66
CA GLN A 496 -28.61 -0.04 -29.88
C GLN A 496 -28.04 -0.92 -31.01
N LYS A 497 -27.02 -1.77 -30.68
CA LYS A 497 -26.33 -2.68 -31.60
C LYS A 497 -25.58 -1.98 -32.74
N ARG A 498 -25.26 -0.71 -32.61
CA ARG A 498 -24.40 0.01 -33.55
C ARG A 498 -22.93 -0.36 -33.30
N LEU A 499 -22.18 -0.46 -34.39
CA LEU A 499 -20.74 -0.71 -34.35
C LEU A 499 -19.98 0.63 -34.27
N TRP A 500 -19.23 0.80 -33.22
CA TRP A 500 -18.31 1.91 -33.02
C TRP A 500 -16.90 1.46 -33.33
N VAL A 501 -16.23 2.16 -34.23
CA VAL A 501 -14.86 1.88 -34.65
C VAL A 501 -13.99 3.06 -34.24
N GLY A 502 -13.13 2.85 -33.24
CA GLY A 502 -12.12 3.80 -32.81
C GLY A 502 -10.78 3.50 -33.46
N SER A 503 -10.16 4.51 -34.02
CA SER A 503 -8.93 4.39 -34.80
C SER A 503 -7.95 5.55 -34.49
N GLU A 504 -6.80 5.52 -35.13
CA GLU A 504 -5.84 6.64 -35.08
C GLU A 504 -6.41 7.92 -35.70
N GLU A 505 -7.31 7.80 -36.65
CA GLU A 505 -7.98 8.91 -37.36
C GLU A 505 -9.24 9.43 -36.65
N GLY A 506 -9.66 8.78 -35.54
CA GLY A 506 -10.84 9.13 -34.77
C GLY A 506 -11.90 8.05 -34.70
N ILE A 507 -13.16 8.44 -34.54
CA ILE A 507 -14.30 7.54 -34.37
C ILE A 507 -15.20 7.57 -35.58
N SER A 508 -15.67 6.37 -35.96
CA SER A 508 -16.78 6.19 -36.90
C SER A 508 -17.83 5.23 -36.33
N VAL A 509 -19.11 5.48 -36.65
CA VAL A 509 -20.24 4.65 -36.19
C VAL A 509 -20.97 4.07 -37.39
N PHE A 510 -21.30 2.77 -37.30
CA PHE A 510 -21.93 2.04 -38.39
C PHE A 510 -23.14 1.22 -37.90
N ARG A 511 -24.13 1.04 -38.79
CA ARG A 511 -24.97 -0.17 -38.77
C ARG A 511 -24.19 -1.29 -39.45
N GLN A 512 -24.27 -2.49 -38.90
CA GLN A 512 -23.52 -3.62 -39.42
C GLN A 512 -24.41 -4.86 -39.51
N HIS A 513 -24.34 -5.54 -40.66
CA HIS A 513 -25.00 -6.81 -40.94
C HIS A 513 -24.00 -7.77 -41.61
N GLY A 514 -23.40 -8.66 -40.81
CA GLY A 514 -22.31 -9.52 -41.28
C GLY A 514 -21.12 -8.71 -41.79
N THR A 515 -20.77 -8.83 -43.05
CA THR A 515 -19.68 -8.07 -43.68
C THR A 515 -20.11 -6.73 -44.29
N GLU A 516 -21.41 -6.41 -44.26
CA GLU A 516 -21.94 -5.15 -44.76
C GLU A 516 -22.00 -4.11 -43.64
N ILE A 517 -21.50 -2.90 -43.91
CA ILE A 517 -21.53 -1.76 -42.98
C ILE A 517 -22.15 -0.54 -43.68
N GLU A 518 -22.91 0.25 -42.94
CA GLU A 518 -23.49 1.52 -43.35
C GLU A 518 -23.12 2.60 -42.31
N ARG A 519 -22.46 3.66 -42.73
CA ARG A 519 -22.07 4.75 -41.85
C ARG A 519 -23.28 5.53 -41.31
N ILE A 520 -23.28 5.79 -40.02
CA ILE A 520 -24.28 6.60 -39.33
C ILE A 520 -23.66 7.94 -38.97
N PRO A 521 -24.21 9.07 -39.42
CA PRO A 521 -23.73 10.42 -39.02
C PRO A 521 -24.24 10.79 -37.63
N LEU A 522 -23.86 9.97 -36.62
CA LEU A 522 -24.33 10.11 -35.24
C LEU A 522 -23.61 11.25 -34.51
N LEU A 523 -22.31 11.36 -34.71
CA LEU A 523 -21.46 12.34 -34.06
C LEU A 523 -21.38 13.60 -34.91
N PRO A 524 -21.51 14.79 -34.31
CA PRO A 524 -21.23 16.05 -35.00
C PRO A 524 -19.74 16.10 -35.40
N ALA A 525 -19.44 16.79 -36.50
CA ALA A 525 -18.08 17.04 -36.93
C ALA A 525 -17.34 17.87 -35.84
N SER A 526 -16.58 17.21 -34.99
CA SER A 526 -15.93 17.80 -33.83
C SER A 526 -14.56 17.12 -33.56
N ALA A 527 -13.83 17.59 -32.57
CA ALA A 527 -12.55 17.01 -32.18
C ALA A 527 -12.62 15.49 -31.90
N ILE A 528 -13.72 14.99 -31.34
CA ILE A 528 -13.91 13.56 -31.03
C ILE A 528 -13.79 12.66 -32.27
N THR A 529 -14.27 13.13 -33.44
CA THR A 529 -14.22 12.36 -34.68
C THR A 529 -12.85 12.35 -35.38
N LYS A 530 -11.91 13.11 -34.83
CA LYS A 530 -10.53 13.26 -35.37
C LYS A 530 -9.45 12.94 -34.35
N SER A 531 -9.81 12.68 -33.10
CA SER A 531 -8.83 12.35 -32.04
C SER A 531 -8.50 10.87 -32.04
N PHE A 532 -7.22 10.54 -31.88
CA PHE A 532 -6.77 9.17 -31.68
C PHE A 532 -7.56 8.52 -30.54
N THR A 533 -8.36 7.53 -30.85
CA THR A 533 -9.28 6.88 -29.91
C THR A 533 -8.65 5.63 -29.33
N ASN A 534 -8.54 5.58 -27.98
CA ASN A 534 -7.99 4.42 -27.27
C ASN A 534 -9.09 3.47 -26.77
N TYR A 535 -10.22 4.01 -26.32
CA TYR A 535 -11.28 3.25 -25.66
C TYR A 535 -12.66 3.86 -25.87
N ILE A 536 -13.68 3.00 -25.92
CA ILE A 536 -15.10 3.40 -26.03
C ILE A 536 -15.91 2.59 -25.03
N TYR A 537 -16.77 3.26 -24.29
CA TYR A 537 -17.60 2.67 -23.24
C TYR A 537 -18.98 3.31 -23.20
N GLU A 538 -20.04 2.53 -23.05
CA GLU A 538 -21.40 2.99 -22.78
C GLU A 538 -21.72 2.81 -21.30
N ALA A 539 -21.97 3.91 -20.60
CA ALA A 539 -22.36 3.90 -19.21
C ALA A 539 -23.81 3.45 -19.01
N ALA A 540 -24.16 2.98 -17.81
CA ALA A 540 -25.51 2.50 -17.48
C ALA A 540 -26.62 3.55 -17.72
N ASN A 541 -26.28 4.84 -17.69
CA ASN A 541 -27.19 5.96 -18.00
C ASN A 541 -27.31 6.26 -19.50
N GLY A 542 -26.67 5.47 -20.37
CA GLY A 542 -26.69 5.59 -21.82
C GLY A 542 -25.75 6.66 -22.40
N LEU A 543 -24.85 7.22 -21.59
CA LEU A 543 -23.81 8.12 -22.07
C LEU A 543 -22.65 7.32 -22.69
N ILE A 544 -22.17 7.76 -23.85
CA ILE A 544 -21.00 7.17 -24.49
C ILE A 544 -19.75 7.93 -24.06
N TRP A 545 -18.83 7.22 -23.47
CA TRP A 545 -17.53 7.74 -23.06
C TRP A 545 -16.43 7.26 -24.01
N VAL A 546 -15.54 8.18 -24.35
CA VAL A 546 -14.44 7.95 -25.28
C VAL A 546 -13.13 8.42 -24.68
N GLY A 547 -12.21 7.48 -24.47
CA GLY A 547 -10.84 7.76 -24.05
C GLY A 547 -9.97 8.05 -25.29
N THR A 548 -9.30 9.18 -25.29
CA THR A 548 -8.41 9.60 -26.39
C THR A 548 -7.03 10.02 -25.89
N ARG A 549 -6.14 10.40 -26.80
CA ARG A 549 -4.85 11.02 -26.44
C ARG A 549 -4.98 12.48 -26.01
N GLU A 550 -6.16 13.08 -26.16
CA GLU A 550 -6.40 14.49 -25.87
C GLU A 550 -7.41 14.72 -24.74
N GLY A 551 -7.80 13.70 -24.02
CA GLY A 551 -8.76 13.73 -22.91
C GLY A 551 -9.81 12.62 -23.03
N ALA A 552 -10.77 12.68 -22.09
CA ALA A 552 -11.98 11.88 -22.15
C ALA A 552 -13.13 12.71 -22.71
N TYR A 553 -13.88 12.15 -23.64
CA TYR A 553 -15.09 12.75 -24.17
C TYR A 553 -16.31 11.99 -23.67
N CYS A 554 -17.36 12.73 -23.32
CA CYS A 554 -18.67 12.20 -22.95
C CYS A 554 -19.70 12.68 -23.96
N PHE A 555 -20.33 11.76 -24.70
CA PHE A 555 -21.37 12.05 -25.67
C PHE A 555 -22.74 11.67 -25.12
N ASN A 556 -23.65 12.64 -25.15
CA ASN A 556 -25.06 12.43 -24.85
C ASN A 556 -25.88 12.49 -26.13
N GLU A 557 -26.39 11.35 -26.58
CA GLU A 557 -27.14 11.23 -27.82
C GLU A 557 -28.48 11.99 -27.79
N LYS A 558 -29.15 12.05 -26.62
CA LYS A 558 -30.48 12.67 -26.48
C LYS A 558 -30.46 14.17 -26.82
N ASN A 559 -29.41 14.87 -26.42
CA ASN A 559 -29.25 16.30 -26.69
C ASN A 559 -28.11 16.62 -27.66
N LYS A 560 -27.44 15.58 -28.20
CA LYS A 560 -26.29 15.66 -29.11
C LYS A 560 -25.11 16.49 -28.55
N GLN A 561 -24.99 16.59 -27.22
CA GLN A 561 -23.91 17.30 -26.58
C GLN A 561 -22.67 16.41 -26.40
N ILE A 562 -21.50 17.01 -26.64
CA ILE A 562 -20.21 16.43 -26.35
C ILE A 562 -19.51 17.30 -25.31
N LYS A 563 -19.08 16.68 -24.20
CA LYS A 563 -18.27 17.31 -23.17
C LYS A 563 -16.89 16.68 -23.16
N ARG A 564 -15.84 17.50 -23.12
CA ARG A 564 -14.45 17.08 -23.03
C ARG A 564 -13.92 17.31 -21.63
N TYR A 565 -13.20 16.32 -21.10
CA TYR A 565 -12.48 16.39 -19.82
C TYR A 565 -10.99 16.26 -20.07
N THR A 566 -10.19 17.12 -19.44
CA THR A 566 -8.74 17.20 -19.58
C THR A 566 -8.09 17.39 -18.20
N THR A 567 -6.79 17.56 -18.17
CA THR A 567 -6.06 17.93 -16.94
C THR A 567 -6.62 19.21 -16.29
N ALA A 568 -7.15 20.15 -17.07
CA ALA A 568 -7.82 21.34 -16.56
C ALA A 568 -9.14 21.04 -15.79
N ASN A 569 -9.71 19.84 -15.99
CA ASN A 569 -10.92 19.38 -15.31
C ASN A 569 -10.61 18.30 -14.25
N GLY A 570 -9.33 18.10 -13.91
CA GLY A 570 -8.89 17.18 -12.85
C GLY A 570 -8.41 15.79 -13.32
N LEU A 571 -8.29 15.53 -14.62
CA LEU A 571 -7.61 14.31 -15.08
C LEU A 571 -6.11 14.39 -14.76
N PRO A 572 -5.49 13.30 -14.32
CA PRO A 572 -4.05 13.27 -14.04
C PRO A 572 -3.20 13.39 -15.32
N ASN A 573 -3.76 12.97 -16.47
CA ASN A 573 -3.14 13.06 -17.80
C ASN A 573 -4.23 13.16 -18.87
N ASN A 574 -3.92 13.80 -20.01
CA ASN A 574 -4.83 13.89 -21.14
C ASN A 574 -4.92 12.58 -21.94
N VAL A 575 -3.95 11.68 -21.82
CA VAL A 575 -4.02 10.37 -22.47
C VAL A 575 -4.85 9.41 -21.63
N VAL A 576 -6.03 9.04 -22.13
CA VAL A 576 -6.97 8.14 -21.47
C VAL A 576 -6.99 6.81 -22.20
N TYR A 577 -6.51 5.74 -21.58
CA TYR A 577 -6.42 4.40 -22.16
C TYR A 577 -7.62 3.51 -21.86
N GLY A 578 -8.33 3.74 -20.77
CA GLY A 578 -9.46 2.93 -20.35
C GLY A 578 -10.44 3.72 -19.49
N ILE A 579 -11.69 3.30 -19.47
CA ILE A 579 -12.79 3.89 -18.72
C ILE A 579 -13.60 2.75 -18.13
N LEU A 580 -13.87 2.81 -16.83
CA LEU A 580 -14.69 1.83 -16.12
C LEU A 580 -15.78 2.55 -15.33
N GLU A 581 -16.91 1.91 -15.17
CA GLU A 581 -17.99 2.29 -14.25
C GLU A 581 -18.00 1.27 -13.11
N ASP A 582 -18.00 1.76 -11.87
CA ASP A 582 -18.15 0.87 -10.72
C ASP A 582 -19.64 0.56 -10.46
N SER A 583 -19.91 -0.47 -9.66
CA SER A 583 -21.26 -0.95 -9.34
C SER A 583 -21.94 -0.12 -8.25
#